data_471cf9a5f4f84dbd8227c4e4ae38b576
#
_entry.id   471cf9a5f4f84dbd8227c4e4ae38b576
#
_cell.length_a   1.000
_cell.length_b   1.000
_cell.length_c   1.000
_cell.angle_alpha   90.00
_cell.angle_beta   90.00
_cell.angle_gamma   90.00
#
_symmetry.space_group_name_H-M   'P 1'
#
loop_
_entity.id
_entity.type
_entity.pdbx_description
1 polymer ?
#
loop_
_entity_poly.entity_id
_entity_poly.type
_entity_poly.pdbx_seq_one_letter_code
_entity_poly.pdbx_strand_id
1 'polypeptide(L)'
;PELAPTRDTTPIEVQPDAFDPRCDTNPVANLLATNYNWMNRNTTAVPFRIANLLRDWASQYATGMRVLRRCDNLNPVGFYLFYPTHPNSEVNFFATASKGLHLSAVSEVDPFTMAQPGDHNCRAIFIRSWMIEAPYRPQAMVPFLKDAQAVLGQMKQDFPNLCDLHTLMIHPMYADLTQALGFQKTSPDPKVSVYWMYLALDRFLALDIDRVISSINQSVQT
;
A
#
# COMPACT_ATOMS: atom_id res chain seq x y z
N PRO A 1 18.97 -14.21 -44.67
CA PRO A 1 18.40 -13.22 -43.77
C PRO A 1 17.96 -13.95 -42.48
N GLU A 2 18.76 -13.81 -41.47
CA GLU A 2 18.40 -14.28 -40.12
C GLU A 2 17.21 -13.44 -39.63
N LEU A 3 16.10 -14.12 -39.39
CA LEU A 3 14.96 -13.51 -38.71
C LEU A 3 15.41 -13.14 -37.30
N ALA A 4 15.38 -11.85 -36.98
CA ALA A 4 15.59 -11.40 -35.62
C ALA A 4 14.65 -12.18 -34.67
N PRO A 5 15.13 -12.67 -33.53
CA PRO A 5 14.27 -13.38 -32.57
C PRO A 5 13.10 -12.46 -32.21
N THR A 6 11.89 -12.93 -32.47
CA THR A 6 10.67 -12.27 -31.97
C THR A 6 10.80 -12.20 -30.46
N ARG A 7 10.88 -10.97 -29.91
CA ARG A 7 10.81 -10.77 -28.47
C ARG A 7 9.48 -11.38 -28.00
N ASP A 8 9.59 -12.34 -27.10
CA ASP A 8 8.41 -12.84 -26.41
C ASP A 8 7.75 -11.66 -25.69
N THR A 9 6.58 -11.22 -26.16
CA THR A 9 5.82 -10.11 -25.62
C THR A 9 4.84 -10.57 -24.54
N THR A 10 4.90 -11.85 -24.12
CA THR A 10 4.06 -12.37 -23.06
C THR A 10 4.33 -11.62 -21.75
N PRO A 11 3.31 -11.02 -21.10
CA PRO A 11 3.51 -10.35 -19.83
C PRO A 11 4.05 -11.33 -18.79
N ILE A 12 5.02 -10.87 -17.98
CA ILE A 12 5.53 -11.68 -16.88
C ILE A 12 4.44 -11.80 -15.83
N GLU A 13 4.10 -13.04 -15.46
CA GLU A 13 3.14 -13.31 -14.42
C GLU A 13 3.66 -12.91 -13.05
N VAL A 14 2.74 -12.41 -12.23
CA VAL A 14 2.98 -11.99 -10.85
C VAL A 14 1.97 -12.65 -9.92
N GLN A 15 2.36 -12.86 -8.68
CA GLN A 15 1.51 -13.46 -7.66
C GLN A 15 1.65 -12.74 -6.33
N PRO A 16 0.54 -12.52 -5.60
CA PRO A 16 0.59 -12.05 -4.22
C PRO A 16 1.16 -13.13 -3.29
N ASP A 17 1.90 -12.68 -2.28
CA ASP A 17 2.49 -13.57 -1.28
C ASP A 17 2.69 -12.83 0.05
N ALA A 18 2.89 -13.59 1.12
CA ALA A 18 3.23 -13.04 2.41
C ALA A 18 4.61 -12.35 2.39
N PHE A 19 4.71 -11.22 3.08
CA PHE A 19 6.01 -10.57 3.31
C PHE A 19 6.88 -11.46 4.20
N ASP A 20 8.07 -11.79 3.71
CA ASP A 20 9.09 -12.54 4.47
C ASP A 20 10.22 -11.59 4.87
N PRO A 21 10.38 -11.28 6.19
CA PRO A 21 11.40 -10.34 6.65
C PRO A 21 12.83 -10.77 6.30
N ARG A 22 13.05 -12.06 6.04
CA ARG A 22 14.37 -12.59 5.72
C ARG A 22 14.84 -12.24 4.31
N CYS A 23 13.93 -12.10 3.35
CA CYS A 23 14.28 -11.84 1.95
C CYS A 23 13.60 -10.62 1.33
N ASP A 24 12.48 -10.15 1.87
CA ASP A 24 11.69 -9.08 1.27
C ASP A 24 12.00 -7.69 1.82
N THR A 25 12.62 -7.60 2.99
CA THR A 25 12.80 -6.33 3.69
C THR A 25 13.58 -5.31 2.86
N ASN A 26 14.72 -5.68 2.32
CA ASN A 26 15.55 -4.77 1.53
C ASN A 26 14.91 -4.44 0.16
N PRO A 27 14.40 -5.40 -0.62
CA PRO A 27 13.71 -5.09 -1.86
C PRO A 27 12.50 -4.17 -1.67
N VAL A 28 11.65 -4.42 -0.68
CA VAL A 28 10.48 -3.59 -0.39
C VAL A 28 10.90 -2.20 0.11
N ALA A 29 11.93 -2.11 0.95
CA ALA A 29 12.46 -0.82 1.40
C ALA A 29 12.95 0.03 0.23
N ASN A 30 13.61 -0.56 -0.75
CA ASN A 30 14.06 0.14 -1.96
C ASN A 30 12.88 0.62 -2.81
N LEU A 31 11.86 -0.23 -3.02
CA LEU A 31 10.65 0.15 -3.75
C LEU A 31 9.93 1.31 -3.05
N LEU A 32 9.80 1.23 -1.74
CA LEU A 32 9.13 2.23 -0.93
C LEU A 32 9.92 3.56 -0.95
N ALA A 33 11.23 3.52 -0.84
CA ALA A 33 12.08 4.71 -0.96
C ALA A 33 11.90 5.40 -2.32
N THR A 34 11.81 4.65 -3.39
CA THR A 34 11.54 5.19 -4.73
C THR A 34 10.20 5.90 -4.80
N ASN A 35 9.17 5.33 -4.17
CA ASN A 35 7.83 5.92 -4.12
C ASN A 35 7.82 7.26 -3.37
N TYR A 36 8.56 7.35 -2.26
CA TYR A 36 8.68 8.59 -1.47
C TYR A 36 9.60 9.64 -2.09
N ASN A 37 10.69 9.23 -2.73
CA ASN A 37 11.64 10.15 -3.35
C ASN A 37 11.02 10.98 -4.49
N TRP A 38 9.99 10.46 -5.14
CA TRP A 38 9.23 11.24 -6.11
C TRP A 38 8.61 12.51 -5.50
N MET A 39 8.11 12.40 -4.28
CA MET A 39 7.42 13.50 -3.61
C MET A 39 8.38 14.57 -3.08
N ASN A 40 9.57 14.17 -2.69
CA ASN A 40 10.51 15.03 -1.93
C ASN A 40 11.89 15.03 -2.60
N ARG A 41 12.09 15.97 -3.53
CA ARG A 41 13.37 16.12 -4.25
C ARG A 41 14.55 16.43 -3.34
N ASN A 42 14.30 16.94 -2.11
CA ASN A 42 15.31 17.40 -1.15
C ASN A 42 15.49 16.49 0.07
N THR A 43 14.67 15.47 0.24
CA THR A 43 14.77 14.49 1.34
C THR A 43 14.99 13.11 0.76
N THR A 44 16.18 12.59 0.92
CA THR A 44 16.48 11.19 0.60
C THR A 44 15.79 10.30 1.63
N ALA A 45 14.76 9.54 1.21
CA ALA A 45 14.33 8.42 2.01
C ALA A 45 15.50 7.44 2.12
N VAL A 46 15.85 7.05 3.34
CA VAL A 46 17.00 6.16 3.58
C VAL A 46 16.48 4.73 3.63
N PRO A 47 16.78 3.88 2.60
CA PRO A 47 16.28 2.50 2.55
C PRO A 47 16.60 1.69 3.80
N PHE A 48 17.76 1.91 4.40
CA PHE A 48 18.17 1.23 5.63
C PHE A 48 17.22 1.52 6.81
N ARG A 49 16.80 2.78 6.98
CA ARG A 49 15.83 3.16 8.01
C ARG A 49 14.47 2.52 7.75
N ILE A 50 14.02 2.55 6.52
CA ILE A 50 12.75 1.91 6.12
C ILE A 50 12.81 0.40 6.37
N ALA A 51 13.92 -0.25 6.04
CA ALA A 51 14.10 -1.68 6.30
C ALA A 51 13.96 -2.02 7.79
N ASN A 52 14.52 -1.20 8.67
CA ASN A 52 14.37 -1.39 10.12
C ASN A 52 12.92 -1.24 10.58
N LEU A 53 12.19 -0.26 10.04
CA LEU A 53 10.76 -0.09 10.33
C LEU A 53 9.94 -1.30 9.86
N LEU A 54 10.21 -1.81 8.66
CA LEU A 54 9.52 -2.97 8.12
C LEU A 54 9.74 -4.22 8.97
N ARG A 55 10.97 -4.44 9.44
CA ARG A 55 11.28 -5.56 10.36
C ARG A 55 10.54 -5.42 11.68
N ASP A 56 10.51 -4.22 12.24
CA ASP A 56 9.80 -3.95 13.49
C ASP A 56 8.30 -4.21 13.34
N TRP A 57 7.68 -3.70 12.29
CA TRP A 57 6.26 -3.93 12.02
C TRP A 57 5.96 -5.41 11.79
N ALA A 58 6.80 -6.11 11.03
CA ALA A 58 6.63 -7.55 10.80
C ALA A 58 6.74 -8.36 12.09
N SER A 59 7.57 -7.95 13.04
CA SER A 59 7.70 -8.60 14.34
C SER A 59 6.46 -8.40 15.22
N GLN A 60 5.73 -7.30 15.03
CA GLN A 60 4.51 -7.01 15.77
C GLN A 60 3.27 -7.68 15.15
N TYR A 61 3.09 -7.52 13.85
CA TYR A 61 1.95 -8.09 13.13
C TYR A 61 2.24 -8.12 11.62
N ALA A 62 2.53 -9.30 11.10
CA ALA A 62 2.95 -9.46 9.71
C ALA A 62 1.81 -9.72 8.72
N THR A 63 0.62 -10.10 9.20
CA THR A 63 -0.50 -10.52 8.33
C THR A 63 -0.90 -9.45 7.32
N GLY A 64 -0.84 -8.17 7.70
CA GLY A 64 -1.16 -7.04 6.82
C GLY A 64 -0.06 -6.64 5.85
N MET A 65 1.10 -7.29 5.90
CA MET A 65 2.24 -6.99 5.05
C MET A 65 2.31 -8.00 3.91
N ARG A 66 2.15 -7.50 2.67
CA ARG A 66 2.09 -8.38 1.50
C ARG A 66 3.02 -7.88 0.40
N VAL A 67 3.50 -8.81 -0.40
CA VAL A 67 4.31 -8.54 -1.59
C VAL A 67 3.65 -9.11 -2.82
N LEU A 68 3.96 -8.51 -3.96
CA LEU A 68 3.64 -9.03 -5.27
C LEU A 68 4.95 -9.52 -5.89
N ARG A 69 5.04 -10.83 -6.20
CA ARG A 69 6.25 -11.46 -6.71
C ARG A 69 6.13 -11.79 -8.18
N ARG A 70 7.23 -11.68 -8.90
CA ARG A 70 7.35 -12.33 -10.21
C ARG A 70 7.30 -13.84 -10.03
N CYS A 71 6.54 -14.52 -10.91
CA CYS A 71 6.45 -15.98 -10.86
C CYS A 71 7.74 -16.68 -11.35
N ASP A 72 8.55 -16.00 -12.17
CA ASP A 72 9.78 -16.57 -12.74
C ASP A 72 10.97 -16.57 -11.80
N ASN A 73 11.14 -15.54 -10.99
CA ASN A 73 12.31 -15.39 -10.10
C ASN A 73 11.98 -15.07 -8.65
N LEU A 74 10.69 -14.92 -8.32
CA LEU A 74 10.15 -14.61 -7.00
C LEU A 74 10.54 -13.24 -6.43
N ASN A 75 11.12 -12.36 -7.24
CA ASN A 75 11.46 -11.01 -6.81
C ASN A 75 10.21 -10.16 -6.57
N PRO A 76 10.17 -9.37 -5.49
CA PRO A 76 9.09 -8.42 -5.25
C PRO A 76 9.10 -7.30 -6.30
N VAL A 77 7.93 -7.04 -6.89
CA VAL A 77 7.69 -5.94 -7.85
C VAL A 77 6.55 -5.04 -7.40
N GLY A 78 5.98 -5.33 -6.27
CA GLY A 78 4.94 -4.55 -5.62
C GLY A 78 4.75 -4.97 -4.19
N PHE A 79 4.03 -4.17 -3.43
CA PHE A 79 3.72 -4.44 -2.04
C PHE A 79 2.56 -3.58 -1.56
N TYR A 80 1.96 -3.94 -0.44
CA TYR A 80 1.14 -3.07 0.37
C TYR A 80 1.33 -3.38 1.87
N LEU A 81 1.09 -2.36 2.69
CA LEU A 81 1.32 -2.41 4.13
C LEU A 81 0.06 -1.96 4.86
N PHE A 82 -0.71 -2.91 5.38
CA PHE A 82 -1.88 -2.67 6.21
C PHE A 82 -1.47 -2.66 7.68
N TYR A 83 -1.56 -1.50 8.27
CA TYR A 83 -1.11 -1.23 9.63
C TYR A 83 -2.33 -1.10 10.55
N PRO A 84 -2.60 -2.11 11.41
CA PRO A 84 -3.68 -2.00 12.37
C PRO A 84 -3.31 -0.96 13.41
N THR A 85 -4.14 0.09 13.53
CA THR A 85 -3.79 1.28 14.29
C THR A 85 -4.31 1.19 15.71
N HIS A 86 -3.45 1.42 16.70
CA HIS A 86 -3.83 1.49 18.09
C HIS A 86 -4.86 2.62 18.28
N PRO A 87 -5.92 2.41 19.09
CA PRO A 87 -6.99 3.41 19.29
C PRO A 87 -6.49 4.79 19.70
N ASN A 88 -5.45 4.86 20.54
CA ASN A 88 -4.86 6.13 20.95
C ASN A 88 -4.18 6.90 19.84
N SER A 89 -3.86 6.25 18.73
CA SER A 89 -3.22 6.86 17.58
C SER A 89 -4.20 7.35 16.50
N GLU A 90 -5.48 6.98 16.58
CA GLU A 90 -6.49 7.33 15.56
C GLU A 90 -6.64 8.83 15.35
N VAL A 91 -6.43 9.64 16.39
CA VAL A 91 -6.49 11.09 16.30
C VAL A 91 -5.54 11.65 15.22
N ASN A 92 -4.47 10.95 14.91
CA ASN A 92 -3.48 11.38 13.92
C ASN A 92 -4.00 11.32 12.48
N PHE A 93 -5.06 10.57 12.20
CA PHE A 93 -5.73 10.60 10.89
C PHE A 93 -6.44 11.93 10.61
N PHE A 94 -6.71 12.71 11.63
CA PHE A 94 -7.36 14.02 11.55
C PHE A 94 -6.38 15.18 11.71
N ALA A 95 -5.09 14.87 11.92
CA ALA A 95 -4.02 15.85 11.91
C ALA A 95 -3.58 16.16 10.47
N THR A 96 -2.65 17.13 10.32
CA THR A 96 -2.10 17.47 9.02
C THR A 96 -1.44 16.26 8.36
N ALA A 97 -1.61 16.11 7.06
CA ALA A 97 -1.13 14.93 6.31
C ALA A 97 0.39 14.74 6.40
N SER A 98 1.16 15.81 6.50
CA SER A 98 2.62 15.75 6.65
C SER A 98 3.08 14.98 7.87
N LYS A 99 2.30 14.96 8.96
CA LYS A 99 2.61 14.18 10.17
C LYS A 99 2.52 12.66 9.94
N GLY A 100 1.76 12.23 8.94
CA GLY A 100 1.65 10.82 8.54
C GLY A 100 2.81 10.31 7.67
N LEU A 101 3.69 11.20 7.20
CA LEU A 101 4.80 10.89 6.30
C LEU A 101 6.07 10.42 7.03
N HIS A 102 5.92 9.68 8.11
CA HIS A 102 7.04 9.24 8.93
C HIS A 102 8.10 8.44 8.15
N LEU A 103 7.68 7.66 7.14
CA LEU A 103 8.61 6.88 6.31
C LEU A 103 9.60 7.75 5.52
N SER A 104 9.26 8.99 5.22
CA SER A 104 10.12 9.95 4.52
C SER A 104 10.92 10.85 5.48
N ALA A 105 10.55 10.93 6.75
CA ALA A 105 11.19 11.79 7.73
C ALA A 105 12.34 11.08 8.45
N VAL A 106 13.51 11.71 8.53
CA VAL A 106 14.72 11.10 9.12
C VAL A 106 14.75 11.17 10.65
N SER A 107 14.05 12.13 11.26
CA SER A 107 14.23 12.47 12.68
C SER A 107 12.93 12.52 13.50
N GLU A 108 11.78 12.35 12.91
CA GLU A 108 10.51 12.42 13.65
C GLU A 108 10.11 11.08 14.24
N VAL A 109 9.51 11.12 15.41
CA VAL A 109 8.90 9.93 16.02
C VAL A 109 7.60 9.62 15.27
N ASP A 110 7.37 8.33 14.97
CA ASP A 110 6.12 7.89 14.37
C ASP A 110 4.96 8.18 15.33
N PRO A 111 3.96 9.01 14.94
CA PRO A 111 2.83 9.30 15.80
C PRO A 111 1.85 8.12 15.90
N PHE A 112 2.00 7.11 15.05
CA PHE A 112 1.14 5.92 15.04
C PHE A 112 1.81 4.78 15.79
N THR A 113 1.01 4.07 16.59
CA THR A 113 1.39 2.80 17.21
C THR A 113 0.48 1.70 16.71
N MET A 114 1.01 0.49 16.62
CA MET A 114 0.28 -0.66 16.14
C MET A 114 -0.58 -1.27 17.25
N ALA A 115 -1.82 -1.63 16.91
CA ALA A 115 -2.68 -2.42 17.77
C ALA A 115 -2.19 -3.87 17.83
N GLN A 116 -2.47 -4.56 18.94
CA GLN A 116 -2.17 -5.97 19.09
C GLN A 116 -3.36 -6.84 18.68
N PRO A 117 -3.13 -8.00 18.06
CA PRO A 117 -4.20 -8.93 17.71
C PRO A 117 -5.11 -9.24 18.90
N GLY A 118 -6.41 -9.24 18.65
CA GLY A 118 -7.42 -9.42 19.68
C GLY A 118 -7.96 -8.11 20.30
N ASP A 119 -7.36 -6.97 19.97
CA ASP A 119 -7.85 -5.67 20.47
C ASP A 119 -9.20 -5.32 19.82
N HIS A 120 -10.27 -5.37 20.63
CA HIS A 120 -11.63 -5.03 20.19
C HIS A 120 -11.83 -3.53 19.98
N ASN A 121 -10.92 -2.69 20.44
CA ASN A 121 -10.98 -1.25 20.27
C ASN A 121 -10.24 -0.77 19.00
N CYS A 122 -9.50 -1.66 18.32
CA CYS A 122 -8.89 -1.35 17.04
C CYS A 122 -9.96 -1.28 15.97
N ARG A 123 -10.14 -0.09 15.37
CA ARG A 123 -11.17 0.20 14.37
C ARG A 123 -10.60 0.56 13.01
N ALA A 124 -9.36 1.02 12.96
CA ALA A 124 -8.78 1.64 11.78
C ALA A 124 -7.53 0.88 11.30
N ILE A 125 -7.44 0.76 9.98
CA ILE A 125 -6.23 0.37 9.26
C ILE A 125 -5.62 1.61 8.63
N PHE A 126 -4.33 1.83 8.88
CA PHE A 126 -3.53 2.75 8.09
C PHE A 126 -2.87 1.98 6.95
N ILE A 127 -3.24 2.28 5.73
CA ILE A 127 -2.52 1.77 4.56
C ILE A 127 -1.26 2.62 4.42
N ARG A 128 -0.15 2.16 5.03
CA ARG A 128 1.08 2.95 5.20
C ARG A 128 1.77 3.26 3.87
N SER A 129 1.76 2.29 2.97
CA SER A 129 2.24 2.45 1.61
C SER A 129 1.78 1.29 0.74
N TRP A 130 1.77 1.51 -0.57
CA TRP A 130 1.48 0.49 -1.57
C TRP A 130 1.98 0.96 -2.92
N MET A 131 2.48 0.03 -3.71
CA MET A 131 2.87 0.31 -5.09
C MET A 131 2.96 -0.98 -5.90
N ILE A 132 2.87 -0.83 -7.20
CA ILE A 132 3.22 -1.84 -8.19
C ILE A 132 4.13 -1.16 -9.20
N GLU A 133 5.28 -1.77 -9.51
CA GLU A 133 6.16 -1.26 -10.54
C GLU A 133 5.45 -1.17 -11.90
N ALA A 134 5.70 -0.10 -12.65
CA ALA A 134 4.96 0.24 -13.86
C ALA A 134 4.81 -0.90 -14.89
N PRO A 135 5.86 -1.69 -15.19
CA PRO A 135 5.75 -2.76 -16.20
C PRO A 135 4.76 -3.87 -15.83
N TYR A 136 4.45 -4.04 -14.54
CA TYR A 136 3.61 -5.13 -14.04
C TYR A 136 2.18 -4.72 -13.75
N ARG A 137 1.86 -3.42 -13.74
CA ARG A 137 0.53 -2.90 -13.36
C ARG A 137 -0.63 -3.50 -14.15
N PRO A 138 -0.57 -3.63 -15.49
CA PRO A 138 -1.73 -4.11 -16.24
C PRO A 138 -2.21 -5.50 -15.81
N GLN A 139 -1.28 -6.43 -15.58
CA GLN A 139 -1.63 -7.79 -15.21
C GLN A 139 -1.76 -8.01 -13.70
N ALA A 140 -1.22 -7.10 -12.90
CA ALA A 140 -1.10 -7.25 -11.45
C ALA A 140 -2.23 -6.62 -10.65
N MET A 141 -2.90 -5.61 -11.20
CA MET A 141 -3.82 -4.77 -10.42
C MET A 141 -4.99 -5.55 -9.85
N VAL A 142 -5.62 -6.43 -10.63
CA VAL A 142 -6.74 -7.24 -10.17
C VAL A 142 -6.32 -8.24 -9.08
N PRO A 143 -5.30 -9.11 -9.28
CA PRO A 143 -4.87 -10.02 -8.22
C PRO A 143 -4.36 -9.28 -6.97
N PHE A 144 -3.72 -8.13 -7.13
CA PHE A 144 -3.27 -7.29 -6.02
C PHE A 144 -4.43 -6.81 -5.14
N LEU A 145 -5.48 -6.27 -5.76
CA LEU A 145 -6.65 -5.77 -5.03
C LEU A 145 -7.51 -6.89 -4.45
N LYS A 146 -7.64 -8.03 -5.13
CA LYS A 146 -8.33 -9.20 -4.59
C LYS A 146 -7.59 -9.78 -3.39
N ASP A 147 -6.27 -9.82 -3.43
CA ASP A 147 -5.45 -10.23 -2.29
C ASP A 147 -5.67 -9.28 -1.10
N ALA A 148 -5.71 -7.97 -1.35
CA ALA A 148 -5.99 -6.97 -0.32
C ALA A 148 -7.36 -7.22 0.35
N GLN A 149 -8.39 -7.53 -0.42
CA GLN A 149 -9.71 -7.89 0.15
C GLN A 149 -9.62 -9.15 1.02
N ALA A 150 -8.94 -10.19 0.57
CA ALA A 150 -8.78 -11.43 1.33
C ALA A 150 -8.03 -11.21 2.64
N VAL A 151 -6.95 -10.45 2.61
CA VAL A 151 -6.15 -10.13 3.81
C VAL A 151 -6.94 -9.28 4.80
N LEU A 152 -7.67 -8.28 4.33
CA LEU A 152 -8.53 -7.46 5.20
C LEU A 152 -9.63 -8.30 5.85
N GLY A 153 -10.21 -9.25 5.11
CA GLY A 153 -11.16 -10.20 5.67
C GLY A 153 -10.56 -11.05 6.79
N GLN A 154 -9.31 -11.49 6.63
CA GLN A 154 -8.56 -12.20 7.65
C GLN A 154 -8.23 -11.30 8.86
N MET A 155 -7.85 -10.05 8.62
CA MET A 155 -7.55 -9.10 9.68
C MET A 155 -8.77 -8.78 10.56
N LYS A 156 -9.98 -8.85 10.02
CA LYS A 156 -11.22 -8.72 10.81
C LYS A 156 -11.39 -9.81 11.86
N GLN A 157 -10.76 -10.97 11.70
CA GLN A 157 -10.75 -12.02 12.71
C GLN A 157 -9.83 -11.68 13.88
N ASP A 158 -8.69 -11.05 13.59
CA ASP A 158 -7.72 -10.61 14.59
C ASP A 158 -8.16 -9.31 15.28
N PHE A 159 -8.91 -8.47 14.59
CA PHE A 159 -9.44 -7.18 15.06
C PHE A 159 -10.93 -7.08 14.70
N PRO A 160 -11.84 -7.63 15.55
CA PRO A 160 -13.25 -7.85 15.18
C PRO A 160 -14.04 -6.58 14.84
N ASN A 161 -13.59 -5.41 15.30
CA ASN A 161 -14.29 -4.14 15.12
C ASN A 161 -13.66 -3.23 14.05
N LEU A 162 -12.79 -3.77 13.20
CA LEU A 162 -12.25 -3.01 12.07
C LEU A 162 -13.37 -2.49 11.17
N CYS A 163 -13.33 -1.19 10.87
CA CYS A 163 -14.36 -0.54 10.05
C CYS A 163 -13.83 0.55 9.12
N ASP A 164 -12.61 1.05 9.32
CA ASP A 164 -12.08 2.23 8.63
C ASP A 164 -10.75 1.94 7.95
N LEU A 165 -10.63 2.41 6.69
CA LEU A 165 -9.37 2.44 5.96
C LEU A 165 -8.94 3.90 5.77
N HIS A 166 -7.72 4.22 6.15
CA HIS A 166 -7.10 5.51 5.93
C HIS A 166 -5.80 5.35 5.15
N THR A 167 -5.55 6.23 4.22
CA THR A 167 -4.30 6.26 3.45
C THR A 167 -3.92 7.68 3.10
N LEU A 168 -2.64 7.89 2.77
CA LEU A 168 -2.14 9.15 2.24
C LEU A 168 -2.00 9.05 0.72
N MET A 169 -2.50 10.03 0.00
CA MET A 169 -2.25 10.17 -1.43
C MET A 169 -0.88 10.80 -1.62
N ILE A 170 0.13 9.96 -1.88
CA ILE A 170 1.53 10.37 -2.05
C ILE A 170 1.83 10.62 -3.53
N HIS A 171 1.41 9.72 -4.41
CA HIS A 171 1.71 9.79 -5.84
C HIS A 171 0.44 9.98 -6.67
N PRO A 172 0.33 11.07 -7.46
CA PRO A 172 -0.88 11.39 -8.21
C PRO A 172 -1.27 10.35 -9.28
N MET A 173 -0.34 9.47 -9.70
CA MET A 173 -0.65 8.41 -10.65
C MET A 173 -1.70 7.42 -10.13
N TYR A 174 -1.88 7.30 -8.82
CA TYR A 174 -2.87 6.43 -8.20
C TYR A 174 -4.20 7.11 -7.91
N ALA A 175 -4.34 8.40 -8.24
CA ALA A 175 -5.54 9.18 -7.93
C ALA A 175 -6.81 8.59 -8.58
N ASP A 176 -6.73 8.20 -9.85
CA ASP A 176 -7.87 7.62 -10.57
C ASP A 176 -8.29 6.27 -9.97
N LEU A 177 -7.32 5.44 -9.58
CA LEU A 177 -7.61 4.16 -8.96
C LEU A 177 -8.27 4.35 -7.60
N THR A 178 -7.74 5.18 -6.73
CA THR A 178 -8.30 5.40 -5.40
C THR A 178 -9.70 6.00 -5.46
N GLN A 179 -9.94 6.90 -6.41
CA GLN A 179 -11.26 7.45 -6.66
C GLN A 179 -12.25 6.38 -7.14
N ALA A 180 -11.83 5.53 -8.07
CA ALA A 180 -12.66 4.44 -8.59
C ALA A 180 -13.00 3.40 -7.51
N LEU A 181 -12.10 3.17 -6.56
CA LEU A 181 -12.33 2.30 -5.39
C LEU A 181 -13.30 2.94 -4.37
N GLY A 182 -13.54 4.24 -4.45
CA GLY A 182 -14.47 4.94 -3.57
C GLY A 182 -13.83 5.71 -2.43
N PHE A 183 -12.51 5.83 -2.39
CA PHE A 183 -11.82 6.67 -1.40
C PHE A 183 -12.22 8.12 -1.55
N GLN A 184 -12.45 8.78 -0.42
CA GLN A 184 -12.80 10.19 -0.35
C GLN A 184 -11.67 10.98 0.30
N LYS A 185 -11.33 12.11 -0.31
CA LYS A 185 -10.39 13.07 0.25
C LYS A 185 -11.00 13.70 1.50
N THR A 186 -10.26 13.68 2.62
CA THR A 186 -10.75 14.20 3.90
C THR A 186 -10.10 15.52 4.30
N SER A 187 -8.78 15.57 4.41
CA SER A 187 -8.07 16.77 4.86
C SER A 187 -6.85 17.06 4.00
N PRO A 188 -6.82 18.17 3.26
CA PRO A 188 -5.62 18.61 2.57
C PRO A 188 -4.63 19.21 3.56
N ASP A 189 -3.34 19.02 3.31
CA ASP A 189 -2.28 19.76 3.99
C ASP A 189 -1.92 20.98 3.14
N PRO A 190 -2.03 22.22 3.66
CA PRO A 190 -1.70 23.42 2.88
C PRO A 190 -0.20 23.56 2.55
N LYS A 191 0.67 22.80 3.24
CA LYS A 191 2.13 22.89 3.07
C LYS A 191 2.69 21.90 2.05
N VAL A 192 1.98 20.80 1.78
CA VAL A 192 2.42 19.73 0.87
C VAL A 192 1.25 19.25 0.02
N SER A 193 1.53 18.71 -1.17
CA SER A 193 0.51 18.18 -2.09
C SER A 193 -0.04 16.81 -1.65
N VAL A 194 0.00 16.51 -0.36
CA VAL A 194 -0.43 15.25 0.23
C VAL A 194 -1.72 15.47 0.99
N TYR A 195 -2.62 14.51 0.93
CA TYR A 195 -3.87 14.57 1.66
C TYR A 195 -4.30 13.19 2.15
N TRP A 196 -5.08 13.19 3.23
CA TRP A 196 -5.71 11.96 3.72
C TRP A 196 -6.87 11.56 2.83
N MET A 197 -7.02 10.25 2.67
CA MET A 197 -8.16 9.61 2.03
C MET A 197 -8.77 8.57 2.96
N TYR A 198 -10.07 8.40 2.87
CA TYR A 198 -10.86 7.50 3.69
C TYR A 198 -11.77 6.62 2.84
N LEU A 199 -11.89 5.36 3.23
CA LEU A 199 -12.90 4.43 2.72
C LEU A 199 -13.35 3.50 3.85
N ALA A 200 -14.67 3.28 3.97
CA ALA A 200 -15.19 2.26 4.88
C ALA A 200 -14.73 0.86 4.44
N LEU A 201 -14.24 0.08 5.38
CA LEU A 201 -13.73 -1.27 5.11
C LEU A 201 -14.77 -2.16 4.43
N ASP A 202 -16.03 -2.14 4.90
CA ASP A 202 -17.10 -2.97 4.33
C ASP A 202 -17.40 -2.59 2.88
N ARG A 203 -17.26 -1.32 2.51
CA ARG A 203 -17.37 -0.90 1.10
C ARG A 203 -16.27 -1.48 0.24
N PHE A 204 -15.03 -1.45 0.72
CA PHE A 204 -13.91 -2.04 -0.01
C PHE A 204 -14.09 -3.55 -0.19
N LEU A 205 -14.51 -4.26 0.85
CA LEU A 205 -14.75 -5.70 0.79
C LEU A 205 -15.92 -6.09 -0.16
N ALA A 206 -16.87 -5.20 -0.36
CA ALA A 206 -18.02 -5.42 -1.24
C ALA A 206 -17.73 -5.09 -2.72
N LEU A 207 -16.58 -4.51 -3.05
CA LEU A 207 -16.26 -4.14 -4.43
C LEU A 207 -16.08 -5.37 -5.32
N ASP A 208 -16.64 -5.28 -6.52
CA ASP A 208 -16.29 -6.15 -7.65
C ASP A 208 -15.02 -5.56 -8.32
N ILE A 209 -13.87 -6.11 -7.98
CA ILE A 209 -12.58 -5.58 -8.43
C ILE A 209 -12.43 -5.65 -9.95
N ASP A 210 -12.88 -6.75 -10.57
CA ASP A 210 -12.81 -6.87 -12.05
C ASP A 210 -13.59 -5.75 -12.72
N ARG A 211 -14.77 -5.41 -12.18
CA ARG A 211 -15.61 -4.34 -12.72
C ARG A 211 -14.99 -2.97 -12.52
N VAL A 212 -14.42 -2.70 -11.34
CA VAL A 212 -13.74 -1.42 -11.05
C VAL A 212 -12.59 -1.21 -12.01
N ILE A 213 -11.73 -2.20 -12.18
CA ILE A 213 -10.55 -2.09 -13.07
C ILE A 213 -10.97 -1.97 -14.54
N SER A 214 -11.99 -2.71 -14.98
CA SER A 214 -12.54 -2.57 -16.34
C SER A 214 -13.05 -1.16 -16.61
N SER A 215 -13.71 -0.52 -15.64
CA SER A 215 -14.21 0.85 -15.79
C SER A 215 -13.10 1.89 -15.97
N ILE A 216 -11.97 1.73 -15.26
CA ILE A 216 -10.80 2.61 -15.41
C ILE A 216 -10.20 2.45 -16.81
N ASN A 217 -10.02 1.23 -17.29
CA ASN A 217 -9.42 0.95 -18.60
C ASN A 217 -10.29 1.48 -19.74
N GLN A 218 -11.62 1.51 -19.61
CA GLN A 218 -12.53 2.09 -20.58
C GLN A 218 -12.43 3.62 -20.65
N SER A 219 -12.23 4.29 -19.53
CA SER A 219 -12.11 5.75 -19.48
C SER A 219 -10.81 6.27 -20.10
N VAL A 220 -9.77 5.46 -20.22
CA VAL A 220 -8.49 5.81 -20.85
C VAL A 220 -8.55 5.71 -22.38
N GLN A 221 -9.55 4.99 -22.94
CA GLN A 221 -9.72 4.80 -24.38
C GLN A 221 -10.63 5.85 -25.04
N THR A 222 -11.27 6.74 -24.26
CA THR A 222 -12.05 7.87 -24.74
C THR A 222 -11.32 9.19 -24.56
#